data_3e9d0a76ee820d2c08a20beb973e9f56
#
_entry.id   3e9d0a76ee820d2c08a20beb973e9f56
#
_cell.length_a   1.000
_cell.length_b   1.000
_cell.length_c   1.000
_cell.angle_alpha   90.00
_cell.angle_beta   90.00
_cell.angle_gamma   90.00
#
_symmetry.space_group_name_H-M   'P 1'
#
loop_
_entity.id
_entity.type
_entity.pdbx_description
1 polymer ?
#
loop_
_entity_poly.entity_id
_entity_poly.type
_entity_poly.pdbx_seq_one_letter_code
_entity_poly.pdbx_strand_id
1 'polypeptide(L)'
;MMKQVHNRGVTLIELLVTMVIVAVGVLGVAGLQIVGLQQAREAGQRMIALQAANDLLDRIRVNKGQSYEWARSTAISAASATNCAAASCTAASLKDYDLQNWACRLGQPSNDC
;
A
#
# COMPACT_ATOMS: atom_id res chain seq x y z
N MET A 1 17.46 62.64 25.18
CA MET A 1 16.03 62.31 25.36
C MET A 1 15.86 60.78 25.23
N MET A 2 15.77 60.06 26.34
CA MET A 2 15.55 58.58 26.32
C MET A 2 14.05 58.32 26.14
N LYS A 3 13.70 57.64 25.04
CA LYS A 3 12.33 57.20 24.74
C LYS A 3 11.97 56.05 25.68
N GLN A 4 11.06 56.25 26.62
CA GLN A 4 10.55 55.19 27.48
C GLN A 4 9.81 54.14 26.65
N VAL A 5 10.34 52.91 26.63
CA VAL A 5 9.67 51.78 26.04
C VAL A 5 8.61 51.31 27.04
N HIS A 6 7.35 51.48 26.68
CA HIS A 6 6.21 51.03 27.45
C HIS A 6 6.07 49.51 27.32
N ASN A 7 6.52 48.79 28.32
CA ASN A 7 6.31 47.34 28.39
C ASN A 7 4.83 47.06 28.71
N ARG A 8 4.09 46.59 27.74
CA ARG A 8 2.72 46.08 27.90
C ARG A 8 2.80 44.64 28.46
N GLY A 9 2.31 44.47 29.67
CA GLY A 9 2.15 43.13 30.25
C GLY A 9 0.96 42.38 29.62
N VAL A 10 1.13 41.08 29.33
CA VAL A 10 0.05 40.22 28.88
C VAL A 10 -0.82 39.83 30.07
N THR A 11 -2.13 39.88 29.94
CA THR A 11 -3.05 39.46 31.00
C THR A 11 -3.17 37.95 31.07
N LEU A 12 -3.44 37.41 32.27
CA LEU A 12 -3.59 35.98 32.48
C LEU A 12 -4.75 35.39 31.67
N ILE A 13 -5.82 36.16 31.48
CA ILE A 13 -6.98 35.74 30.65
C ILE A 13 -6.62 35.69 29.17
N GLU A 14 -5.78 36.55 28.65
CA GLU A 14 -5.32 36.54 27.28
C GLU A 14 -4.51 35.28 26.97
N LEU A 15 -3.66 34.89 27.91
CA LEU A 15 -2.89 33.64 27.80
C LEU A 15 -3.79 32.38 27.83
N LEU A 16 -4.83 32.37 28.67
CA LEU A 16 -5.80 31.27 28.72
C LEU A 16 -6.57 31.14 27.40
N VAL A 17 -7.08 32.26 26.86
CA VAL A 17 -7.85 32.28 25.63
C VAL A 17 -6.97 31.82 24.45
N THR A 18 -5.72 32.29 24.36
CA THR A 18 -4.81 31.88 23.29
C THR A 18 -4.50 30.41 23.34
N MET A 19 -4.29 29.80 24.53
CA MET A 19 -4.09 28.37 24.69
C MET A 19 -5.29 27.53 24.22
N VAL A 20 -6.51 27.98 24.53
CA VAL A 20 -7.73 27.29 24.05
C VAL A 20 -7.83 27.33 22.53
N ILE A 21 -7.59 28.47 21.90
CA ILE A 21 -7.63 28.62 20.45
C ILE A 21 -6.59 27.73 19.78
N VAL A 22 -5.36 27.72 20.29
CA VAL A 22 -4.28 26.86 19.77
C VAL A 22 -4.62 25.37 19.93
N ALA A 23 -5.17 24.96 21.08
CA ALA A 23 -5.57 23.58 21.33
C ALA A 23 -6.62 23.09 20.30
N VAL A 24 -7.65 23.89 20.04
CA VAL A 24 -8.68 23.57 19.03
C VAL A 24 -8.06 23.51 17.63
N GLY A 25 -7.17 24.44 17.29
CA GLY A 25 -6.47 24.46 16.00
C GLY A 25 -5.63 23.19 15.78
N VAL A 26 -4.87 22.76 16.77
CA VAL A 26 -4.03 21.54 16.69
C VAL A 26 -4.90 20.28 16.54
N LEU A 27 -6.03 20.18 17.25
CA LEU A 27 -6.96 19.08 17.08
C LEU A 27 -7.55 19.02 15.67
N GLY A 28 -7.86 20.16 15.06
CA GLY A 28 -8.32 20.21 13.68
C GLY A 28 -7.28 19.69 12.68
N VAL A 29 -6.02 20.10 12.83
CA VAL A 29 -4.92 19.61 11.98
C VAL A 29 -4.69 18.10 12.15
N ALA A 30 -4.75 17.60 13.39
CA ALA A 30 -4.64 16.16 13.67
C ALA A 30 -5.72 15.35 12.93
N GLY A 31 -6.95 15.83 12.90
CA GLY A 31 -8.05 15.19 12.16
C GLY A 31 -7.78 15.09 10.65
N LEU A 32 -7.27 16.15 10.04
CA LEU A 32 -6.90 16.15 8.62
C LEU A 32 -5.77 15.16 8.31
N GLN A 33 -4.80 15.02 9.20
CA GLN A 33 -3.69 14.06 9.02
C GLN A 33 -4.19 12.61 8.98
N ILE A 34 -5.17 12.24 9.81
CA ILE A 34 -5.74 10.90 9.82
C ILE A 34 -6.41 10.57 8.48
N VAL A 35 -7.20 11.48 7.95
CA VAL A 35 -7.86 11.32 6.64
C VAL A 35 -6.81 11.20 5.51
N GLY A 36 -5.77 12.04 5.54
CA GLY A 36 -4.67 11.97 4.57
C GLY A 36 -3.94 10.63 4.58
N LEU A 37 -3.68 10.06 5.76
CA LEU A 37 -3.05 8.74 5.91
C LEU A 37 -3.94 7.59 5.38
N GLN A 38 -5.26 7.67 5.58
CA GLN A 38 -6.19 6.68 5.03
C GLN A 38 -6.18 6.71 3.50
N GLN A 39 -6.27 7.88 2.89
CA GLN A 39 -6.20 8.04 1.44
C GLN A 39 -4.87 7.55 0.85
N ALA A 40 -3.75 7.84 1.53
CA ALA A 40 -2.44 7.35 1.10
C ALA A 40 -2.35 5.82 1.13
N ARG A 41 -2.93 5.16 2.14
CA ARG A 41 -2.99 3.69 2.22
C ARG A 41 -3.82 3.09 1.09
N GLU A 42 -4.99 3.65 0.82
CA GLU A 42 -5.84 3.19 -0.28
C GLU A 42 -5.18 3.34 -1.64
N ALA A 43 -4.52 4.48 -1.88
CA ALA A 43 -3.75 4.71 -3.09
C ALA A 43 -2.59 3.70 -3.23
N GLY A 44 -1.89 3.40 -2.13
CA GLY A 44 -0.84 2.39 -2.08
C GLY A 44 -1.34 0.99 -2.45
N GLN A 45 -2.47 0.57 -1.89
CA GLN A 45 -3.07 -0.74 -2.21
C GLN A 45 -3.48 -0.84 -3.69
N ARG A 46 -4.06 0.22 -4.26
CA ARG A 46 -4.40 0.27 -5.69
C ARG A 46 -3.15 0.18 -6.57
N MET A 47 -2.08 0.84 -6.19
CA MET A 47 -0.80 0.77 -6.91
C MET A 47 -0.26 -0.67 -6.93
N ILE A 48 -0.25 -1.35 -5.79
CA ILE A 48 0.19 -2.76 -5.68
C ILE A 48 -0.67 -3.67 -6.56
N ALA A 49 -1.99 -3.49 -6.54
CA ALA A 49 -2.91 -4.28 -7.36
C ALA A 49 -2.66 -4.07 -8.87
N LEU A 50 -2.43 -2.82 -9.30
CA LEU A 50 -2.11 -2.51 -10.70
C LEU A 50 -0.77 -3.10 -11.12
N GLN A 51 0.26 -3.04 -10.27
CA GLN A 51 1.55 -3.66 -10.55
C GLN A 51 1.42 -5.17 -10.68
N ALA A 52 0.70 -5.81 -9.78
CA ALA A 52 0.46 -7.25 -9.84
C ALA A 52 -0.31 -7.66 -11.09
N ALA A 53 -1.33 -6.88 -11.49
CA ALA A 53 -2.08 -7.14 -12.70
C ALA A 53 -1.21 -7.00 -13.97
N ASN A 54 -0.37 -5.98 -14.05
CA ASN A 54 0.54 -5.78 -15.18
C ASN A 54 1.60 -6.89 -15.24
N ASP A 55 2.18 -7.29 -14.10
CA ASP A 55 3.15 -8.41 -14.04
C ASP A 55 2.52 -9.70 -14.59
N LEU A 56 1.29 -10.02 -14.19
CA LEU A 56 0.59 -11.19 -14.71
C LEU A 56 0.29 -11.09 -16.21
N LEU A 57 -0.15 -9.93 -16.67
CA LEU A 57 -0.41 -9.70 -18.08
C LEU A 57 0.86 -9.87 -18.94
N ASP A 58 2.00 -9.43 -18.46
CA ASP A 58 3.26 -9.58 -19.19
C ASP A 58 3.69 -11.06 -19.24
N ARG A 59 3.49 -11.82 -18.18
CA ARG A 59 3.73 -13.29 -18.16
C ARG A 59 2.80 -14.02 -19.15
N ILE A 60 1.52 -13.66 -19.20
CA ILE A 60 0.56 -14.20 -20.18
C ILE A 60 1.01 -13.89 -21.61
N ARG A 61 1.49 -12.69 -21.88
CA ARG A 61 1.98 -12.29 -23.22
C ARG A 61 3.20 -13.09 -23.66
N VAL A 62 4.07 -13.43 -22.74
CA VAL A 62 5.26 -14.27 -23.04
C VAL A 62 4.85 -15.71 -23.31
N ASN A 63 3.86 -16.24 -22.60
CA ASN A 63 3.42 -17.64 -22.69
C ASN A 63 2.03 -17.79 -23.36
N LYS A 64 1.87 -17.19 -24.54
CA LYS A 64 0.60 -17.06 -25.28
C LYS A 64 -0.15 -18.36 -25.59
N GLY A 65 0.51 -19.51 -25.54
CA GLY A 65 -0.09 -20.80 -25.85
C GLY A 65 -0.85 -21.43 -24.69
N GLN A 66 -0.86 -20.83 -23.51
CA GLN A 66 -1.49 -21.37 -22.31
C GLN A 66 -2.65 -20.50 -21.84
N SER A 67 -3.75 -21.17 -21.38
CA SER A 67 -4.84 -20.47 -20.68
C SER A 67 -4.47 -20.24 -19.23
N TYR A 68 -4.45 -18.97 -18.83
CA TYR A 68 -4.23 -18.53 -17.43
C TYR A 68 -5.58 -18.36 -16.69
N GLU A 69 -6.62 -19.04 -17.13
CA GLU A 69 -7.89 -19.05 -16.43
C GLU A 69 -7.73 -19.66 -15.04
N TRP A 70 -8.14 -18.90 -14.05
CA TRP A 70 -8.12 -19.32 -12.64
C TRP A 70 -9.44 -18.96 -11.99
N ALA A 71 -10.10 -19.97 -11.42
CA ALA A 71 -11.31 -19.74 -10.65
C ALA A 71 -10.94 -19.24 -9.24
N ARG A 72 -11.56 -18.15 -8.82
CA ARG A 72 -11.33 -17.55 -7.48
C ARG A 72 -11.52 -18.53 -6.32
N SER A 73 -12.33 -19.57 -6.50
CA SER A 73 -12.61 -20.61 -5.52
C SER A 73 -11.54 -21.70 -5.46
N THR A 74 -10.63 -21.75 -6.42
CA THR A 74 -9.59 -22.78 -6.50
C THR A 74 -8.31 -22.22 -5.89
N ALA A 75 -7.82 -22.83 -4.82
CA ALA A 75 -6.51 -22.51 -4.29
C ALA A 75 -5.45 -22.78 -5.36
N ILE A 76 -4.52 -21.85 -5.55
CA ILE A 76 -3.37 -22.10 -6.43
C ILE A 76 -2.52 -23.12 -5.71
N SER A 77 -2.50 -24.36 -6.26
CA SER A 77 -1.73 -25.46 -5.65
C SER A 77 -0.25 -25.23 -5.94
N ALA A 78 0.50 -24.98 -4.89
CA ALA A 78 1.96 -24.92 -4.93
C ALA A 78 2.61 -26.30 -5.15
N ALA A 79 1.87 -27.37 -4.88
CA ALA A 79 2.42 -28.74 -4.76
C ALA A 79 2.98 -29.34 -6.06
N SER A 80 2.86 -28.66 -7.20
CA SER A 80 3.37 -29.19 -8.49
C SER A 80 4.15 -28.18 -9.34
N ALA A 81 4.41 -26.97 -8.86
CA ALA A 81 5.15 -25.99 -9.65
C ALA A 81 6.64 -26.30 -9.63
N THR A 82 7.16 -26.81 -10.75
CA THR A 82 8.60 -26.90 -10.98
C THR A 82 9.22 -25.52 -10.85
N ASN A 83 10.33 -25.37 -10.13
CA ASN A 83 11.03 -24.10 -10.02
C ASN A 83 11.66 -23.71 -11.36
N CYS A 84 10.93 -22.95 -12.14
CA CYS A 84 11.35 -22.50 -13.48
C CYS A 84 12.46 -21.45 -13.47
N ALA A 85 12.83 -20.91 -12.31
CA ALA A 85 14.02 -20.06 -12.19
C ALA A 85 15.32 -20.89 -12.16
N ALA A 86 15.25 -22.16 -11.77
CA ALA A 86 16.41 -23.04 -11.63
C ALA A 86 16.49 -24.12 -12.73
N ALA A 87 15.41 -24.39 -13.46
CA ALA A 87 15.33 -25.43 -14.49
C ALA A 87 14.52 -24.98 -15.70
N SER A 88 14.74 -25.61 -16.85
CA SER A 88 13.92 -25.41 -18.04
C SER A 88 12.51 -25.96 -17.81
N CYS A 89 11.51 -25.17 -18.12
CA CYS A 89 10.10 -25.53 -17.96
C CYS A 89 9.40 -25.65 -19.30
N THR A 90 8.37 -26.53 -19.33
CA THR A 90 7.38 -26.52 -20.39
C THR A 90 6.46 -25.30 -20.23
N ALA A 91 5.76 -24.93 -21.29
CA ALA A 91 4.80 -23.82 -21.24
C ALA A 91 3.72 -24.00 -20.15
N ALA A 92 3.27 -25.24 -19.94
CA ALA A 92 2.29 -25.55 -18.89
C ALA A 92 2.88 -25.41 -17.48
N SER A 93 4.08 -25.94 -17.23
CA SER A 93 4.76 -25.81 -15.94
C SER A 93 5.11 -24.35 -15.63
N LEU A 94 5.48 -23.56 -16.65
CA LEU A 94 5.75 -22.13 -16.51
C LEU A 94 4.50 -21.39 -16.08
N LYS A 95 3.33 -21.69 -16.65
CA LYS A 95 2.06 -21.09 -16.23
C LYS A 95 1.79 -21.33 -14.73
N ASP A 96 1.96 -22.58 -14.26
CA ASP A 96 1.70 -22.93 -12.85
C ASP A 96 2.67 -22.21 -11.92
N TYR A 97 3.95 -22.14 -12.29
CA TYR A 97 4.97 -21.35 -11.58
C TYR A 97 4.66 -19.87 -11.56
N ASP A 98 4.22 -19.28 -12.66
CA ASP A 98 3.84 -17.87 -12.76
C ASP A 98 2.66 -17.53 -11.85
N LEU A 99 1.60 -18.36 -11.88
CA LEU A 99 0.43 -18.18 -11.03
C LEU A 99 0.77 -18.29 -9.55
N GLN A 100 1.62 -19.24 -9.18
CA GLN A 100 2.09 -19.40 -7.80
C GLN A 100 2.85 -18.16 -7.32
N ASN A 101 3.87 -17.72 -8.06
CA ASN A 101 4.65 -16.54 -7.70
C ASN A 101 3.79 -15.27 -7.62
N TRP A 102 2.83 -15.14 -8.52
CA TRP A 102 1.90 -14.01 -8.50
C TRP A 102 1.00 -14.04 -7.27
N ALA A 103 0.44 -15.20 -6.91
CA ALA A 103 -0.39 -15.38 -5.73
C ALA A 103 0.38 -15.10 -4.43
N CYS A 104 1.63 -15.58 -4.36
CA CYS A 104 2.53 -15.32 -3.23
C CYS A 104 2.74 -13.81 -3.00
N ARG A 105 2.96 -13.04 -4.06
CA ARG A 105 3.13 -11.59 -3.95
C ARG A 105 1.88 -10.86 -3.44
N LEU A 106 0.70 -11.42 -3.69
CA LEU A 106 -0.58 -10.89 -3.18
C LEU A 106 -0.91 -11.33 -1.76
N GLY A 107 -0.02 -12.08 -1.10
CA GLY A 107 -0.24 -12.59 0.26
C GLY A 107 -1.32 -13.66 0.34
N GLN A 108 -1.62 -14.34 -0.76
CA GLN A 108 -2.49 -15.51 -0.73
C GLN A 108 -1.76 -16.63 0.05
N PRO A 109 -2.45 -17.32 0.97
CA PRO A 109 -1.82 -18.39 1.72
C PRO A 109 -1.56 -19.56 0.77
N SER A 110 -0.34 -19.68 0.28
CA SER A 110 0.19 -20.89 -0.30
C SER A 110 1.26 -21.42 0.65
N ASN A 111 1.26 -22.73 0.89
CA ASN A 111 2.17 -23.35 1.86
C ASN A 111 3.66 -23.25 1.47
N ASP A 112 3.98 -22.67 0.31
CA ASP A 112 5.32 -22.63 -0.28
C ASP A 112 5.76 -21.23 -0.73
N CYS A 113 5.20 -20.16 -0.16
CA CYS A 113 5.76 -18.84 -0.27
C CYS A 113 6.83 -18.59 0.78
#